data_2f380ac9207ff494a25b9513da90e563
#
_entry.id   2f380ac9207ff494a25b9513da90e563
#
_cell.length_a   1.000
_cell.length_b   1.000
_cell.length_c   1.000
_cell.angle_alpha   90.00
_cell.angle_beta   90.00
_cell.angle_gamma   90.00
#
_symmetry.space_group_name_H-M   'P 1'
#
loop_
_entity.id
_entity.type
_entity.pdbx_description
1 polymer ?
#
loop_
_entity_poly.entity_id
_entity_poly.type
_entity_poly.pdbx_seq_one_letter_code
_entity_poly.pdbx_strand_id
1 'polypeptide(L)'
;MEQKRYNAPELLAPVGDMERLISAVRYGADAVYLAGKSFGMRSAPSNFTNEELEEAVKYCHAQGVKVYVTCNILPHNAELAALPAFLEFCQAIGVDAFIMTDLGVMSMAKKYAPNVAIHISTQAGVVNYETANAFYNMGAERVVLARELSFEEIAEIRAKTPKALEIEAFVHGAMCVSFSGRCLLSNYMTGRDANHGDCAQPCRWDYYLIERTRPDQVFTIEQDQKSTYVFNSRDMCMIEHIPQLIECGISSLKIEGRAKSAYYVACVTNAYRHGIDAVMNGEPLPQWVVDETEKISHRAYSTGFYSGHEPGQTVNSGGYIRGWDAAAVCTGEENGMMRLSQRNRFFRGETVSVLEPGEVPYDLTLSEIYNEDMEPIESAPHATMTVYLKTDRKIKESAFLRVKRG
;
A
#
# COMPACT_ATOMS: atom_id res chain seq x y z
N MET A 1 -2.20 -17.16 -32.96
CA MET A 1 -2.70 -17.21 -31.56
C MET A 1 -3.60 -16.00 -31.38
N GLU A 2 -4.91 -16.21 -31.16
CA GLU A 2 -5.79 -15.09 -30.78
C GLU A 2 -5.30 -14.50 -29.48
N GLN A 3 -4.89 -13.23 -29.50
CA GLN A 3 -4.61 -12.47 -28.28
C GLN A 3 -5.93 -12.39 -27.49
N LYS A 4 -6.01 -13.12 -26.39
CA LYS A 4 -7.08 -12.93 -25.41
C LYS A 4 -7.02 -11.47 -24.97
N ARG A 5 -8.00 -10.66 -25.35
CA ARG A 5 -8.14 -9.29 -24.85
C ARG A 5 -8.62 -9.37 -23.40
N TYR A 6 -7.72 -9.18 -22.47
CA TYR A 6 -8.05 -8.98 -21.05
C TYR A 6 -8.44 -7.51 -20.85
N ASN A 7 -9.36 -7.25 -19.93
CA ASN A 7 -9.55 -5.89 -19.41
C ASN A 7 -8.38 -5.55 -18.48
N ALA A 8 -7.90 -4.32 -18.53
CA ALA A 8 -6.88 -3.87 -17.61
C ALA A 8 -7.39 -3.99 -16.18
N PRO A 9 -6.61 -4.58 -15.24
CA PRO A 9 -6.99 -4.60 -13.84
C PRO A 9 -6.87 -3.19 -13.25
N GLU A 10 -7.74 -2.88 -12.30
CA GLU A 10 -7.66 -1.66 -11.49
C GLU A 10 -6.41 -1.69 -10.62
N LEU A 11 -5.65 -0.60 -10.56
CA LEU A 11 -4.55 -0.40 -9.62
C LEU A 11 -5.05 0.35 -8.40
N LEU A 12 -5.13 -0.34 -7.25
CA LEU A 12 -5.63 0.18 -5.99
C LEU A 12 -4.50 0.54 -5.03
N ALA A 13 -4.31 1.84 -4.79
CA ALA A 13 -3.22 2.36 -3.98
C ALA A 13 -3.63 2.69 -2.53
N PRO A 14 -2.72 2.51 -1.55
CA PRO A 14 -2.95 2.81 -0.14
C PRO A 14 -2.77 4.29 0.15
N VAL A 15 -3.67 4.88 0.95
CA VAL A 15 -3.60 6.28 1.33
C VAL A 15 -3.82 6.46 2.83
N GLY A 16 -2.92 7.19 3.50
CA GLY A 16 -3.00 7.49 4.93
C GLY A 16 -3.23 8.97 5.24
N ASP A 17 -2.98 9.88 4.29
CA ASP A 17 -3.20 11.34 4.37
C ASP A 17 -3.24 11.94 2.97
N MET A 18 -3.44 13.27 2.89
CA MET A 18 -3.53 14.00 1.61
C MET A 18 -2.24 13.97 0.78
N GLU A 19 -1.04 13.98 1.39
CA GLU A 19 0.22 13.90 0.64
C GLU A 19 0.35 12.55 -0.10
N ARG A 20 -0.02 11.46 0.59
CA ARG A 20 -0.05 10.11 0.01
C ARG A 20 -1.13 9.98 -1.06
N LEU A 21 -2.29 10.61 -0.84
CA LEU A 21 -3.39 10.62 -1.80
C LEU A 21 -2.98 11.29 -3.12
N ILE A 22 -2.40 12.49 -3.04
CA ILE A 22 -1.91 13.23 -4.22
C ILE A 22 -0.84 12.39 -4.94
N SER A 23 0.07 11.76 -4.19
CA SER A 23 1.08 10.87 -4.77
C SER A 23 0.44 9.67 -5.47
N ALA A 24 -0.51 8.95 -4.86
CA ALA A 24 -1.18 7.81 -5.46
C ALA A 24 -1.86 8.18 -6.79
N VAL A 25 -2.64 9.27 -6.78
CA VAL A 25 -3.40 9.75 -7.95
C VAL A 25 -2.46 10.17 -9.07
N ARG A 26 -1.46 11.00 -8.78
CA ARG A 26 -0.54 11.51 -9.80
C ARG A 26 0.34 10.42 -10.41
N TYR A 27 0.67 9.37 -9.66
CA TYR A 27 1.47 8.25 -10.12
C TYR A 27 0.67 7.08 -10.73
N GLY A 28 -0.63 7.29 -11.00
CA GLY A 28 -1.43 6.44 -11.88
C GLY A 28 -2.27 5.38 -11.19
N ALA A 29 -2.70 5.60 -9.94
CA ALA A 29 -3.73 4.77 -9.32
C ALA A 29 -5.08 4.98 -10.01
N ASP A 30 -5.82 3.90 -10.26
CA ASP A 30 -7.20 3.94 -10.73
C ASP A 30 -8.20 4.12 -9.58
N ALA A 31 -7.80 3.65 -8.40
CA ALA A 31 -8.55 3.80 -7.16
C ALA A 31 -7.61 3.95 -5.95
N VAL A 32 -8.11 4.58 -4.89
CA VAL A 32 -7.41 4.69 -3.62
C VAL A 32 -8.25 4.12 -2.49
N TYR A 33 -7.60 3.52 -1.48
CA TYR A 33 -8.30 3.14 -0.26
C TYR A 33 -7.70 3.84 0.96
N LEU A 34 -8.61 4.35 1.77
CA LEU A 34 -8.29 5.20 2.92
C LEU A 34 -9.24 4.91 4.10
N ALA A 35 -9.01 5.54 5.23
CA ALA A 35 -9.89 5.44 6.40
C ALA A 35 -10.22 6.79 6.98
N GLY A 36 -11.45 6.94 7.46
CA GLY A 36 -11.80 7.96 8.44
C GLY A 36 -11.14 7.69 9.79
N LYS A 37 -11.20 8.67 10.71
CA LYS A 37 -10.72 8.52 12.10
C LYS A 37 -11.44 7.41 12.86
N SER A 38 -12.64 7.02 12.41
CA SER A 38 -13.46 5.95 12.97
C SER A 38 -13.56 4.77 12.02
N PHE A 39 -13.76 3.54 12.54
CA PHE A 39 -14.09 2.29 11.83
C PHE A 39 -13.03 1.72 10.89
N GLY A 40 -11.88 2.38 10.68
CA GLY A 40 -10.78 1.86 9.86
C GLY A 40 -9.74 1.12 10.66
N MET A 41 -9.26 -0.05 10.17
CA MET A 41 -8.05 -0.67 10.69
C MET A 41 -6.83 0.20 10.39
N ARG A 42 -5.98 0.39 11.36
CA ARG A 42 -4.76 1.22 11.42
C ARG A 42 -5.02 2.55 12.12
N SER A 43 -4.81 2.55 13.43
CA SER A 43 -4.79 3.78 14.24
C SER A 43 -3.51 4.60 14.08
N ALA A 44 -2.41 3.97 13.62
CA ALA A 44 -1.10 4.60 13.47
C ALA A 44 -0.98 5.64 12.33
N PRO A 45 -1.63 5.52 11.15
CA PRO A 45 -1.73 6.62 10.20
C PRO A 45 -2.65 7.71 10.73
N SER A 46 -2.43 8.95 10.28
CA SER A 46 -3.23 10.12 10.67
C SER A 46 -4.70 10.04 10.30
N ASN A 47 -5.18 9.09 9.55
CA ASN A 47 -6.56 8.91 9.08
C ASN A 47 -7.31 10.24 8.82
N PHE A 48 -8.27 10.24 7.94
CA PHE A 48 -8.94 11.46 7.47
C PHE A 48 -10.03 11.93 8.44
N THR A 49 -10.11 13.24 8.71
CA THR A 49 -11.32 13.85 9.26
C THR A 49 -12.45 13.80 8.24
N ASN A 50 -13.68 14.16 8.62
CA ASN A 50 -14.78 14.21 7.67
C ASN A 50 -14.55 15.26 6.58
N GLU A 51 -13.99 16.41 6.93
CA GLU A 51 -13.64 17.48 6.00
C GLU A 51 -12.54 17.03 5.01
N GLU A 52 -11.51 16.37 5.51
CA GLU A 52 -10.44 15.81 4.69
C GLU A 52 -10.94 14.67 3.78
N LEU A 53 -11.91 13.84 4.25
CA LEU A 53 -12.57 12.82 3.41
C LEU A 53 -13.33 13.45 2.24
N GLU A 54 -14.10 14.50 2.50
CA GLU A 54 -14.82 15.23 1.45
C GLU A 54 -13.87 15.86 0.43
N GLU A 55 -12.76 16.47 0.89
CA GLU A 55 -11.73 17.01 0.02
C GLU A 55 -11.05 15.90 -0.81
N ALA A 56 -10.73 14.76 -0.17
CA ALA A 56 -10.13 13.60 -0.83
C ALA A 56 -11.01 13.05 -1.95
N VAL A 57 -12.31 12.86 -1.70
CA VAL A 57 -13.28 12.40 -2.71
C VAL A 57 -13.37 13.38 -3.87
N LYS A 58 -13.52 14.68 -3.61
CA LYS A 58 -13.57 15.71 -4.64
C LYS A 58 -12.30 15.73 -5.51
N TYR A 59 -11.12 15.65 -4.87
CA TYR A 59 -9.85 15.63 -5.57
C TYR A 59 -9.70 14.40 -6.47
N CYS A 60 -9.99 13.21 -5.94
CA CYS A 60 -9.89 11.96 -6.69
C CYS A 60 -10.87 11.93 -7.87
N HIS A 61 -12.13 12.27 -7.66
CA HIS A 61 -13.15 12.27 -8.71
C HIS A 61 -12.82 13.27 -9.82
N ALA A 62 -12.25 14.43 -9.50
CA ALA A 62 -11.78 15.40 -10.50
C ALA A 62 -10.66 14.83 -11.42
N GLN A 63 -9.97 13.79 -10.98
CA GLN A 63 -8.95 13.07 -11.74
C GLN A 63 -9.43 11.70 -12.29
N GLY A 64 -10.71 11.36 -12.10
CA GLY A 64 -11.29 10.09 -12.54
C GLY A 64 -10.88 8.87 -11.68
N VAL A 65 -10.37 9.11 -10.46
CA VAL A 65 -9.92 8.07 -9.52
C VAL A 65 -11.01 7.78 -8.48
N LYS A 66 -11.28 6.50 -8.22
CA LYS A 66 -12.26 6.05 -7.24
C LYS A 66 -11.73 6.10 -5.81
N VAL A 67 -12.65 6.27 -4.85
CA VAL A 67 -12.31 6.33 -3.42
C VAL A 67 -13.05 5.23 -2.64
N TYR A 68 -12.29 4.34 -1.99
CA TYR A 68 -12.83 3.27 -1.16
C TYR A 68 -12.51 3.53 0.31
N VAL A 69 -13.55 3.59 1.15
CA VAL A 69 -13.42 3.84 2.58
C VAL A 69 -13.42 2.52 3.35
N THR A 70 -12.38 2.32 4.17
CA THR A 70 -12.30 1.12 5.00
C THR A 70 -13.18 1.25 6.25
N CYS A 71 -14.12 0.30 6.40
CA CYS A 71 -14.93 0.05 7.59
C CYS A 71 -14.68 -1.39 8.06
N ASN A 72 -13.41 -1.76 8.22
CA ASN A 72 -12.97 -3.15 8.30
C ASN A 72 -12.47 -3.58 9.68
N ILE A 73 -12.75 -2.81 10.74
CA ILE A 73 -12.64 -3.29 12.12
C ILE A 73 -13.75 -4.30 12.41
N LEU A 74 -13.59 -5.06 13.50
CA LEU A 74 -14.67 -5.85 14.11
C LEU A 74 -15.26 -5.03 15.27
N PRO A 75 -16.28 -4.18 15.03
CA PRO A 75 -16.76 -3.22 16.02
C PRO A 75 -17.46 -3.92 17.18
N HIS A 76 -17.24 -3.43 18.39
CA HIS A 76 -18.04 -3.82 19.55
C HIS A 76 -19.34 -3.03 19.60
N ASN A 77 -20.32 -3.49 20.37
CA ASN A 77 -21.65 -2.89 20.44
C ASN A 77 -21.64 -1.38 20.72
N ALA A 78 -20.68 -0.89 21.52
CA ALA A 78 -20.56 0.53 21.85
C ALA A 78 -20.20 1.39 20.63
N GLU A 79 -19.50 0.83 19.65
CA GLU A 79 -19.06 1.55 18.45
C GLU A 79 -20.15 1.62 17.38
N LEU A 80 -21.10 0.66 17.38
CA LEU A 80 -22.16 0.58 16.36
C LEU A 80 -23.11 1.79 16.37
N ALA A 81 -23.25 2.49 17.49
CA ALA A 81 -24.16 3.63 17.59
C ALA A 81 -23.79 4.80 16.67
N ALA A 82 -22.50 5.00 16.40
CA ALA A 82 -22.00 6.07 15.55
C ALA A 82 -21.92 5.68 14.06
N LEU A 83 -22.02 4.39 13.73
CA LEU A 83 -21.84 3.89 12.38
C LEU A 83 -22.86 4.40 11.36
N PRO A 84 -24.19 4.49 11.66
CA PRO A 84 -25.18 5.00 10.70
C PRO A 84 -24.84 6.38 10.16
N ALA A 85 -24.54 7.33 11.04
CA ALA A 85 -24.21 8.70 10.64
C ALA A 85 -22.95 8.77 9.77
N PHE A 86 -21.94 7.93 10.04
CA PHE A 86 -20.73 7.85 9.23
C PHE A 86 -21.00 7.27 7.83
N LEU A 87 -21.84 6.22 7.74
CA LEU A 87 -22.21 5.62 6.45
C LEU A 87 -23.01 6.59 5.58
N GLU A 88 -24.00 7.27 6.16
CA GLU A 88 -24.80 8.31 5.49
C GLU A 88 -23.92 9.46 5.01
N PHE A 89 -22.98 9.92 5.84
CA PHE A 89 -22.01 10.93 5.47
C PHE A 89 -21.15 10.49 4.27
N CYS A 90 -20.58 9.29 4.31
CA CYS A 90 -19.76 8.76 3.20
C CYS A 90 -20.56 8.68 1.89
N GLN A 91 -21.82 8.25 1.95
CA GLN A 91 -22.69 8.26 0.76
C GLN A 91 -22.94 9.68 0.26
N ALA A 92 -23.20 10.63 1.16
CA ALA A 92 -23.49 12.01 0.79
C ALA A 92 -22.32 12.72 0.10
N ILE A 93 -21.08 12.41 0.49
CA ILE A 93 -19.86 12.96 -0.16
C ILE A 93 -19.44 12.18 -1.42
N GLY A 94 -20.12 11.06 -1.75
CA GLY A 94 -19.90 10.32 -3.00
C GLY A 94 -18.80 9.26 -2.91
N VAL A 95 -18.57 8.62 -1.75
CA VAL A 95 -17.67 7.47 -1.64
C VAL A 95 -18.12 6.35 -2.58
N ASP A 96 -17.19 5.75 -3.36
CA ASP A 96 -17.52 4.74 -4.36
C ASP A 96 -17.78 3.36 -3.74
N ALA A 97 -17.01 2.96 -2.71
CA ALA A 97 -17.21 1.69 -2.03
C ALA A 97 -16.75 1.71 -0.57
N PHE A 98 -17.34 0.82 0.22
CA PHE A 98 -16.85 0.46 1.55
C PHE A 98 -16.07 -0.85 1.49
N ILE A 99 -14.91 -0.91 2.16
CA ILE A 99 -14.17 -2.15 2.40
C ILE A 99 -14.48 -2.59 3.82
N MET A 100 -15.21 -3.71 4.00
CA MET A 100 -15.70 -4.15 5.30
C MET A 100 -15.55 -5.65 5.53
N THR A 101 -15.61 -6.06 6.80
CA THR A 101 -15.37 -7.44 7.23
C THR A 101 -16.58 -8.02 7.95
N ASP A 102 -17.22 -7.22 8.77
CA ASP A 102 -18.30 -7.63 9.67
C ASP A 102 -19.65 -7.67 8.97
N LEU A 103 -20.42 -8.75 9.14
CA LEU A 103 -21.72 -8.92 8.50
C LEU A 103 -22.78 -7.93 9.02
N GLY A 104 -22.67 -7.53 10.30
CA GLY A 104 -23.53 -6.51 10.89
C GLY A 104 -23.28 -5.15 10.26
N VAL A 105 -21.99 -4.78 10.09
CA VAL A 105 -21.58 -3.55 9.39
C VAL A 105 -22.07 -3.56 7.94
N MET A 106 -21.94 -4.70 7.24
CA MET A 106 -22.47 -4.87 5.88
C MET A 106 -24.00 -4.67 5.82
N SER A 107 -24.73 -5.24 6.75
CA SER A 107 -26.20 -5.06 6.84
C SER A 107 -26.58 -3.60 7.10
N MET A 108 -25.83 -2.91 7.96
CA MET A 108 -26.02 -1.49 8.22
C MET A 108 -25.69 -0.63 7.01
N ALA A 109 -24.61 -0.91 6.29
CA ALA A 109 -24.25 -0.19 5.06
C ALA A 109 -25.36 -0.27 4.02
N LYS A 110 -25.95 -1.43 3.80
CA LYS A 110 -27.11 -1.60 2.89
C LYS A 110 -28.33 -0.78 3.29
N LYS A 111 -28.50 -0.54 4.59
CA LYS A 111 -29.63 0.23 5.12
C LYS A 111 -29.39 1.73 5.04
N TYR A 112 -28.18 2.19 5.41
CA TYR A 112 -27.88 3.62 5.62
C TYR A 112 -27.12 4.26 4.46
N ALA A 113 -26.47 3.44 3.61
CA ALA A 113 -25.74 3.89 2.44
C ALA A 113 -25.96 2.95 1.24
N PRO A 114 -27.21 2.74 0.79
CA PRO A 114 -27.55 1.71 -0.22
C PRO A 114 -26.94 1.93 -1.61
N ASN A 115 -26.44 3.13 -1.91
CA ASN A 115 -25.84 3.48 -3.19
C ASN A 115 -24.30 3.35 -3.20
N VAL A 116 -23.69 2.98 -2.08
CA VAL A 116 -22.24 2.77 -1.98
C VAL A 116 -21.95 1.27 -2.13
N ALA A 117 -21.06 0.91 -3.04
CA ALA A 117 -20.68 -0.48 -3.30
C ALA A 117 -20.06 -1.14 -2.05
N ILE A 118 -20.18 -2.45 -1.94
CA ILE A 118 -19.64 -3.22 -0.83
C ILE A 118 -18.51 -4.14 -1.33
N HIS A 119 -17.30 -3.91 -0.83
CA HIS A 119 -16.15 -4.75 -1.03
C HIS A 119 -15.82 -5.51 0.26
N ILE A 120 -15.70 -6.82 0.18
CA ILE A 120 -15.39 -7.66 1.35
C ILE A 120 -13.88 -7.65 1.58
N SER A 121 -13.46 -7.24 2.78
CA SER A 121 -12.05 -7.17 3.17
C SER A 121 -11.38 -8.55 3.23
N THR A 122 -10.08 -8.60 2.97
CA THR A 122 -9.25 -9.80 3.16
C THR A 122 -9.37 -10.42 4.56
N GLN A 123 -9.73 -9.61 5.56
CA GLN A 123 -9.94 -10.06 6.95
C GLN A 123 -11.17 -10.95 7.13
N ALA A 124 -12.09 -10.97 6.18
CA ALA A 124 -13.18 -11.95 6.17
C ALA A 124 -12.66 -13.37 5.86
N GLY A 125 -11.42 -13.49 5.33
CA GLY A 125 -10.77 -14.77 5.09
C GLY A 125 -11.38 -15.54 3.91
N VAL A 126 -11.64 -14.86 2.79
CA VAL A 126 -12.18 -15.50 1.58
C VAL A 126 -11.09 -16.35 0.92
N VAL A 127 -11.21 -17.68 1.02
CA VAL A 127 -10.26 -18.67 0.49
C VAL A 127 -10.91 -19.70 -0.43
N ASN A 128 -12.19 -19.60 -0.71
CA ASN A 128 -12.88 -20.53 -1.59
C ASN A 128 -14.07 -19.84 -2.29
N TYR A 129 -14.52 -20.43 -3.40
CA TYR A 129 -15.59 -19.89 -4.22
C TYR A 129 -16.96 -19.90 -3.52
N GLU A 130 -17.25 -20.82 -2.62
CA GLU A 130 -18.52 -20.84 -1.89
C GLU A 130 -18.65 -19.64 -0.96
N THR A 131 -17.57 -19.27 -0.25
CA THR A 131 -17.54 -18.06 0.56
C THR A 131 -17.69 -16.80 -0.31
N ALA A 132 -17.01 -16.75 -1.45
CA ALA A 132 -17.12 -15.64 -2.40
C ALA A 132 -18.55 -15.50 -2.94
N ASN A 133 -19.20 -16.62 -3.33
CA ASN A 133 -20.58 -16.66 -3.79
C ASN A 133 -21.57 -16.26 -2.70
N ALA A 134 -21.33 -16.67 -1.46
CA ALA A 134 -22.18 -16.26 -0.32
C ALA A 134 -22.15 -14.75 -0.12
N PHE A 135 -20.98 -14.12 -0.15
CA PHE A 135 -20.86 -12.66 -0.06
C PHE A 135 -21.52 -11.95 -1.25
N TYR A 136 -21.33 -12.48 -2.47
CA TYR A 136 -22.02 -11.94 -3.65
C TYR A 136 -23.54 -11.99 -3.51
N ASN A 137 -24.10 -13.12 -3.06
CA ASN A 137 -25.52 -13.27 -2.83
C ASN A 137 -26.05 -12.35 -1.72
N MET A 138 -25.19 -11.99 -0.77
CA MET A 138 -25.48 -10.96 0.23
C MET A 138 -25.32 -9.53 -0.31
N GLY A 139 -24.92 -9.35 -1.58
CA GLY A 139 -24.84 -8.07 -2.29
C GLY A 139 -23.46 -7.40 -2.20
N ALA A 140 -22.40 -8.15 -1.98
CA ALA A 140 -21.04 -7.67 -2.23
C ALA A 140 -20.76 -7.60 -3.72
N GLU A 141 -20.10 -6.54 -4.18
CA GLU A 141 -19.70 -6.39 -5.57
C GLU A 141 -18.26 -6.88 -5.80
N ARG A 142 -17.43 -6.87 -4.75
CA ARG A 142 -16.03 -7.31 -4.79
C ARG A 142 -15.65 -8.09 -3.54
N VAL A 143 -14.78 -9.09 -3.71
CA VAL A 143 -14.12 -9.79 -2.61
C VAL A 143 -12.62 -9.60 -2.69
N VAL A 144 -11.99 -9.19 -1.58
CA VAL A 144 -10.54 -9.18 -1.42
C VAL A 144 -10.13 -10.54 -0.88
N LEU A 145 -9.42 -11.31 -1.68
CA LEU A 145 -8.99 -12.64 -1.30
C LEU A 145 -8.03 -12.61 -0.10
N ALA A 146 -8.02 -13.70 0.66
CA ALA A 146 -6.95 -13.96 1.61
C ALA A 146 -5.62 -14.11 0.86
N ARG A 147 -4.51 -13.78 1.54
CA ARG A 147 -3.16 -13.77 0.92
C ARG A 147 -2.52 -15.14 0.86
N GLU A 148 -3.18 -16.13 1.43
CA GLU A 148 -2.72 -17.50 1.60
C GLU A 148 -3.12 -18.42 0.41
N LEU A 149 -3.55 -17.85 -0.71
CA LEU A 149 -3.99 -18.55 -1.91
C LEU A 149 -2.90 -18.60 -3.00
N SER A 150 -2.84 -19.75 -3.67
CA SER A 150 -2.05 -19.95 -4.88
C SER A 150 -2.76 -19.43 -6.15
N PHE A 151 -2.02 -19.27 -7.25
CA PHE A 151 -2.60 -18.92 -8.55
C PHE A 151 -3.68 -19.92 -9.00
N GLU A 152 -3.48 -21.22 -8.75
CA GLU A 152 -4.43 -22.26 -9.11
C GLU A 152 -5.75 -22.12 -8.36
N GLU A 153 -5.69 -21.90 -7.05
CA GLU A 153 -6.86 -21.69 -6.19
C GLU A 153 -7.62 -20.42 -6.59
N ILE A 154 -6.91 -19.33 -6.91
CA ILE A 154 -7.54 -18.08 -7.38
C ILE A 154 -8.24 -18.29 -8.72
N ALA A 155 -7.62 -18.99 -9.66
CA ALA A 155 -8.22 -19.32 -10.93
C ALA A 155 -9.48 -20.19 -10.77
N GLU A 156 -9.47 -21.13 -9.82
CA GLU A 156 -10.64 -21.95 -9.49
C GLU A 156 -11.77 -21.11 -8.88
N ILE A 157 -11.46 -20.20 -7.95
CA ILE A 157 -12.43 -19.25 -7.39
C ILE A 157 -13.06 -18.43 -8.52
N ARG A 158 -12.23 -17.86 -9.42
CA ARG A 158 -12.74 -17.07 -10.54
C ARG A 158 -13.64 -17.88 -11.48
N ALA A 159 -13.28 -19.12 -11.76
CA ALA A 159 -14.04 -20.00 -12.65
C ALA A 159 -15.44 -20.36 -12.11
N LYS A 160 -15.57 -20.42 -10.77
CA LYS A 160 -16.80 -20.86 -10.08
C LYS A 160 -17.60 -19.71 -9.45
N THR A 161 -17.24 -18.46 -9.71
CA THR A 161 -17.95 -17.27 -9.23
C THR A 161 -18.61 -16.50 -10.38
N PRO A 162 -19.68 -15.71 -10.14
CA PRO A 162 -20.30 -14.88 -11.15
C PRO A 162 -19.30 -13.91 -11.79
N LYS A 163 -19.41 -13.66 -13.09
CA LYS A 163 -18.55 -12.69 -13.79
C LYS A 163 -18.70 -11.27 -13.23
N ALA A 164 -19.86 -10.94 -12.69
CA ALA A 164 -20.14 -9.64 -12.08
C ALA A 164 -19.47 -9.45 -10.72
N LEU A 165 -19.07 -10.53 -10.05
CA LEU A 165 -18.27 -10.43 -8.82
C LEU A 165 -16.83 -10.09 -9.17
N GLU A 166 -16.34 -8.96 -8.70
CA GLU A 166 -14.94 -8.58 -8.85
C GLU A 166 -14.06 -9.29 -7.83
N ILE A 167 -12.85 -9.67 -8.26
CA ILE A 167 -11.84 -10.30 -7.41
C ILE A 167 -10.65 -9.36 -7.26
N GLU A 168 -10.34 -9.00 -6.03
CA GLU A 168 -9.20 -8.17 -5.65
C GLU A 168 -8.15 -9.01 -4.92
N ALA A 169 -6.88 -8.79 -5.22
CA ALA A 169 -5.79 -9.48 -4.56
C ALA A 169 -4.64 -8.50 -4.23
N PHE A 170 -3.95 -8.74 -3.10
CA PHE A 170 -2.75 -8.01 -2.76
C PHE A 170 -1.59 -8.42 -3.66
N VAL A 171 -0.82 -7.42 -4.10
CA VAL A 171 0.30 -7.64 -5.03
C VAL A 171 1.63 -7.09 -4.52
N HIS A 172 1.61 -6.22 -3.51
CA HIS A 172 2.84 -5.60 -2.99
C HIS A 172 2.72 -5.22 -1.52
N GLY A 173 3.84 -5.27 -0.81
CA GLY A 173 4.00 -4.75 0.54
C GLY A 173 4.09 -5.79 1.63
N ALA A 174 3.92 -5.35 2.87
CA ALA A 174 4.19 -6.16 4.05
C ALA A 174 3.22 -7.33 4.20
N MET A 175 3.76 -8.55 4.34
CA MET A 175 2.99 -9.74 4.70
C MET A 175 2.82 -9.85 6.23
N CYS A 176 1.70 -10.42 6.66
CA CYS A 176 1.47 -10.83 8.04
C CYS A 176 1.88 -12.29 8.22
N VAL A 177 2.43 -12.65 9.37
CA VAL A 177 2.74 -14.04 9.72
C VAL A 177 1.49 -14.85 10.04
N SER A 178 0.47 -14.18 10.58
CA SER A 178 -0.81 -14.82 10.90
C SER A 178 -1.73 -14.80 9.69
N PHE A 179 -2.61 -15.78 9.62
CA PHE A 179 -3.68 -15.81 8.65
C PHE A 179 -4.44 -14.47 8.62
N SER A 180 -4.81 -14.02 7.46
CA SER A 180 -5.38 -12.69 7.19
C SER A 180 -6.44 -12.29 8.21
N GLY A 181 -6.15 -11.27 9.04
CA GLY A 181 -7.06 -10.69 10.01
C GLY A 181 -7.36 -11.53 11.28
N ARG A 182 -6.58 -12.55 11.61
CA ARG A 182 -6.85 -13.49 12.70
C ARG A 182 -5.72 -13.59 13.75
N CYS A 183 -5.09 -12.46 14.11
CA CYS A 183 -3.96 -12.42 15.03
C CYS A 183 -4.33 -11.85 16.39
N LEU A 184 -3.99 -12.56 17.47
CA LEU A 184 -4.11 -12.09 18.86
C LEU A 184 -2.75 -11.81 19.52
N LEU A 185 -1.63 -12.02 18.80
CA LEU A 185 -0.31 -11.91 19.40
C LEU A 185 -0.04 -10.52 19.99
N SER A 186 -0.47 -9.47 19.30
CA SER A 186 -0.33 -8.07 19.79
C SER A 186 -1.11 -7.85 21.08
N ASN A 187 -2.34 -8.36 21.17
CA ASN A 187 -3.16 -8.26 22.38
C ASN A 187 -2.47 -8.93 23.57
N TYR A 188 -2.00 -10.17 23.40
CA TYR A 188 -1.33 -10.92 24.47
C TYR A 188 -0.01 -10.28 24.91
N MET A 189 0.76 -9.76 23.96
CA MET A 189 2.10 -9.23 24.25
C MET A 189 2.09 -7.80 24.77
N THR A 190 1.10 -6.98 24.39
CA THR A 190 1.14 -5.52 24.62
C THR A 190 -0.18 -4.91 25.06
N GLY A 191 -1.26 -5.66 25.09
CA GLY A 191 -2.62 -5.13 25.28
C GLY A 191 -3.18 -4.33 24.09
N ARG A 192 -2.44 -4.22 22.97
CA ARG A 192 -2.86 -3.48 21.77
C ARG A 192 -3.57 -4.40 20.81
N ASP A 193 -4.80 -4.01 20.41
CA ASP A 193 -5.66 -4.87 19.59
C ASP A 193 -5.35 -4.75 18.10
N ALA A 194 -4.75 -5.82 17.55
CA ALA A 194 -4.45 -5.92 16.12
C ALA A 194 -5.73 -5.93 15.25
N ASN A 195 -6.86 -6.43 15.76
CA ASN A 195 -8.12 -6.51 15.01
C ASN A 195 -8.89 -5.18 15.02
N HIS A 196 -8.48 -4.24 15.89
CA HIS A 196 -8.90 -2.84 15.89
C HIS A 196 -7.84 -1.90 15.29
N GLY A 197 -6.85 -2.44 14.57
CA GLY A 197 -5.85 -1.64 13.87
C GLY A 197 -4.66 -1.18 14.69
N ASP A 198 -4.59 -1.51 15.98
CA ASP A 198 -3.51 -1.11 16.89
C ASP A 198 -2.47 -2.23 17.09
N CYS A 199 -1.96 -2.78 15.99
CA CYS A 199 -0.96 -3.84 16.03
C CYS A 199 0.43 -3.30 16.38
N ALA A 200 1.02 -3.78 17.50
CA ALA A 200 2.39 -3.47 17.91
C ALA A 200 3.46 -4.21 17.09
N GLN A 201 3.05 -5.11 16.19
CA GLN A 201 3.93 -5.94 15.36
C GLN A 201 4.91 -6.83 16.17
N PRO A 202 4.49 -7.50 17.26
CA PRO A 202 5.38 -8.29 18.06
C PRO A 202 6.01 -9.47 17.32
N CYS A 203 5.38 -9.94 16.23
CA CYS A 203 5.99 -10.95 15.37
C CYS A 203 7.28 -10.48 14.65
N ARG A 204 7.67 -9.22 14.81
CA ARG A 204 8.88 -8.62 14.21
C ARG A 204 9.92 -8.22 15.26
N TRP A 205 9.67 -8.54 16.54
CA TRP A 205 10.61 -8.28 17.63
C TRP A 205 11.61 -9.43 17.76
N ASP A 206 12.76 -9.13 18.34
CA ASP A 206 13.75 -10.13 18.71
C ASP A 206 13.34 -10.86 19.98
N TYR A 207 13.42 -12.18 19.97
CA TYR A 207 13.03 -13.02 21.10
C TYR A 207 14.12 -14.03 21.45
N TYR A 208 14.22 -14.30 22.77
CA TYR A 208 14.88 -15.48 23.29
C TYR A 208 13.82 -16.42 23.88
N LEU A 209 13.82 -17.68 23.49
CA LEU A 209 12.98 -18.69 24.10
C LEU A 209 13.74 -19.43 25.20
N ILE A 210 13.19 -19.36 26.42
CA ILE A 210 13.70 -20.08 27.57
C ILE A 210 12.58 -21.01 28.02
N GLU A 211 12.88 -22.34 28.06
CA GLU A 211 11.95 -23.31 28.58
C GLU A 211 12.08 -23.33 30.11
N ARG A 212 10.94 -23.21 30.83
CA ARG A 212 10.90 -22.96 32.29
C ARG A 212 11.60 -24.04 33.12
N THR A 213 11.62 -25.31 32.67
CA THR A 213 12.29 -26.41 33.35
C THR A 213 13.78 -26.52 33.03
N ARG A 214 14.25 -25.74 32.07
CA ARG A 214 15.65 -25.62 31.60
C ARG A 214 16.08 -24.18 31.46
N PRO A 215 16.09 -23.38 32.55
CA PRO A 215 16.32 -21.92 32.48
C PRO A 215 17.72 -21.53 31.98
N ASP A 216 18.69 -22.46 32.09
CA ASP A 216 20.06 -22.24 31.63
C ASP A 216 20.26 -22.53 30.13
N GLN A 217 19.22 -23.02 29.44
CA GLN A 217 19.24 -23.26 28.00
C GLN A 217 18.39 -22.22 27.30
N VAL A 218 19.06 -21.25 26.67
CA VAL A 218 18.43 -20.32 25.75
C VAL A 218 18.30 -21.02 24.41
N PHE A 219 17.07 -21.28 23.99
CA PHE A 219 16.79 -21.77 22.63
C PHE A 219 16.68 -20.56 21.73
N THR A 220 17.68 -20.38 20.87
CA THR A 220 17.55 -19.50 19.75
C THR A 220 16.62 -20.18 18.73
N ILE A 221 15.53 -19.54 18.39
CA ILE A 221 14.67 -20.03 17.29
C ILE A 221 15.34 -19.53 16.02
N GLU A 222 16.23 -20.36 15.48
CA GLU A 222 17.20 -19.92 14.51
C GLU A 222 16.83 -20.17 13.07
N GLN A 223 17.46 -19.27 12.24
CA GLN A 223 18.15 -19.75 11.05
C GLN A 223 19.37 -18.90 10.66
N ASP A 224 20.07 -18.24 11.59
CA ASP A 224 21.35 -17.61 11.30
C ASP A 224 22.24 -17.57 12.54
N GLN A 225 23.56 -17.47 12.34
CA GLN A 225 24.60 -17.60 13.38
C GLN A 225 24.58 -16.53 14.48
N LYS A 226 23.62 -15.60 14.53
CA LYS A 226 23.61 -14.48 15.49
C LYS A 226 22.28 -14.04 16.10
N SER A 227 21.11 -14.42 15.61
CA SER A 227 19.82 -13.97 16.15
C SER A 227 18.63 -14.81 15.71
N THR A 228 17.59 -14.82 16.51
CA THR A 228 16.33 -15.50 16.23
C THR A 228 15.25 -14.50 15.91
N TYR A 229 14.61 -14.69 14.78
CA TYR A 229 13.37 -14.00 14.43
C TYR A 229 12.22 -14.98 14.43
N VAL A 230 11.32 -14.83 15.41
CA VAL A 230 10.07 -15.58 15.42
C VAL A 230 9.13 -14.83 14.48
N PHE A 231 8.87 -15.37 13.27
CA PHE A 231 7.81 -14.90 12.40
C PHE A 231 8.05 -13.63 11.54
N ASN A 232 9.26 -13.26 11.22
CA ASN A 232 9.52 -12.12 10.33
C ASN A 232 9.27 -12.48 8.86
N SER A 233 8.00 -12.43 8.41
CA SER A 233 7.65 -12.73 7.01
C SER A 233 8.27 -11.71 6.04
N ARG A 234 8.66 -12.20 4.86
CA ARG A 234 9.14 -11.39 3.73
C ARG A 234 8.05 -10.43 3.25
N ASP A 235 8.45 -9.35 2.59
CA ASP A 235 7.48 -8.51 1.90
C ASP A 235 7.06 -9.16 0.57
N MET A 236 5.84 -8.89 0.13
CA MET A 236 5.33 -9.38 -1.15
C MET A 236 5.75 -8.42 -2.27
N CYS A 237 6.16 -8.95 -3.42
CA CYS A 237 6.31 -8.22 -4.67
C CYS A 237 5.91 -9.11 -5.84
N MET A 238 4.86 -8.72 -6.57
CA MET A 238 4.31 -9.46 -7.69
C MET A 238 4.49 -8.73 -9.02
N ILE A 239 5.41 -7.78 -9.07
CA ILE A 239 5.61 -6.91 -10.26
C ILE A 239 5.90 -7.72 -11.54
N GLU A 240 6.69 -8.78 -11.42
CA GLU A 240 7.04 -9.67 -12.55
C GLU A 240 5.94 -10.68 -12.89
N HIS A 241 4.88 -10.77 -12.06
CA HIS A 241 3.79 -11.73 -12.18
C HIS A 241 2.45 -11.10 -12.58
N ILE A 242 2.46 -9.84 -13.04
CA ILE A 242 1.24 -9.15 -13.51
C ILE A 242 0.50 -9.96 -14.59
N PRO A 243 1.17 -10.59 -15.58
CA PRO A 243 0.47 -11.42 -16.55
C PRO A 243 -0.33 -12.57 -15.92
N GLN A 244 0.27 -13.31 -14.98
CA GLN A 244 -0.39 -14.42 -14.29
C GLN A 244 -1.57 -13.96 -13.43
N LEU A 245 -1.43 -12.80 -12.75
CA LEU A 245 -2.52 -12.20 -11.98
C LEU A 245 -3.73 -11.87 -12.87
N ILE A 246 -3.50 -11.31 -14.06
CA ILE A 246 -4.54 -11.01 -15.03
C ILE A 246 -5.16 -12.29 -15.59
N GLU A 247 -4.35 -13.30 -15.92
CA GLU A 247 -4.80 -14.61 -16.43
C GLU A 247 -5.70 -15.35 -15.43
N CYS A 248 -5.42 -15.22 -14.13
CA CYS A 248 -6.27 -15.75 -13.07
C CYS A 248 -7.60 -14.99 -12.93
N GLY A 249 -7.78 -13.88 -13.65
CA GLY A 249 -9.01 -13.09 -13.67
C GLY A 249 -9.17 -12.17 -12.45
N ILE A 250 -8.06 -11.71 -11.87
CA ILE A 250 -8.06 -10.68 -10.83
C ILE A 250 -8.41 -9.33 -11.48
N SER A 251 -9.42 -8.65 -10.93
CA SER A 251 -9.94 -7.38 -11.44
C SER A 251 -9.27 -6.17 -10.81
N SER A 252 -8.69 -6.31 -9.61
CA SER A 252 -8.04 -5.21 -8.87
C SER A 252 -6.76 -5.68 -8.19
N LEU A 253 -5.68 -4.96 -8.45
CA LEU A 253 -4.34 -5.18 -7.90
C LEU A 253 -4.11 -4.22 -6.74
N LYS A 254 -4.09 -4.73 -5.52
CA LYS A 254 -4.00 -3.93 -4.30
C LYS A 254 -2.60 -3.84 -3.75
N ILE A 255 -2.12 -2.62 -3.55
CA ILE A 255 -0.87 -2.34 -2.86
C ILE A 255 -1.13 -2.20 -1.36
N GLU A 256 -0.38 -2.90 -0.49
CA GLU A 256 -0.38 -2.67 0.96
C GLU A 256 0.61 -1.56 1.31
N GLY A 257 0.22 -0.63 2.20
CA GLY A 257 1.15 0.42 2.59
C GLY A 257 0.54 1.69 3.17
N ARG A 258 -0.67 1.66 3.75
CA ARG A 258 -1.31 2.87 4.33
C ARG A 258 -0.45 3.63 5.34
N ALA A 259 0.42 2.94 6.08
CA ALA A 259 1.36 3.53 7.04
C ALA A 259 2.74 3.89 6.43
N LYS A 260 2.94 3.62 5.14
CA LYS A 260 4.20 3.93 4.44
C LYS A 260 4.24 5.41 4.02
N SER A 261 5.41 5.90 3.60
CA SER A 261 5.60 7.29 3.16
C SER A 261 4.94 7.58 1.79
N ALA A 262 4.74 8.86 1.46
CA ALA A 262 4.30 9.29 0.14
C ALA A 262 5.27 8.85 -0.96
N TYR A 263 6.58 8.85 -0.68
CA TYR A 263 7.61 8.32 -1.56
C TYR A 263 7.40 6.83 -1.90
N TYR A 264 7.09 5.99 -0.89
CA TYR A 264 6.76 4.58 -1.11
C TYR A 264 5.55 4.44 -2.03
N VAL A 265 4.48 5.18 -1.74
CA VAL A 265 3.25 5.15 -2.54
C VAL A 265 3.54 5.55 -3.98
N ALA A 266 4.30 6.63 -4.20
CA ALA A 266 4.69 7.09 -5.52
C ALA A 266 5.49 6.02 -6.30
N CYS A 267 6.57 5.49 -5.71
CA CYS A 267 7.42 4.49 -6.36
C CYS A 267 6.65 3.23 -6.75
N VAL A 268 5.90 2.66 -5.81
CA VAL A 268 5.20 1.38 -6.05
C VAL A 268 4.04 1.58 -7.03
N THR A 269 3.26 2.65 -6.88
CA THR A 269 2.15 2.94 -7.81
C THR A 269 2.68 3.18 -9.23
N ASN A 270 3.74 3.97 -9.39
CA ASN A 270 4.38 4.20 -10.69
C ASN A 270 4.87 2.90 -11.34
N ALA A 271 5.56 2.05 -10.57
CA ALA A 271 6.06 0.77 -11.06
C ALA A 271 4.91 -0.15 -11.54
N TYR A 272 3.88 -0.34 -10.72
CA TYR A 272 2.74 -1.18 -11.08
C TYR A 272 1.93 -0.60 -12.24
N ARG A 273 1.75 0.73 -12.33
CA ARG A 273 1.08 1.36 -13.46
C ARG A 273 1.80 1.06 -14.76
N HIS A 274 3.10 1.32 -14.83
CA HIS A 274 3.89 1.02 -16.02
C HIS A 274 3.96 -0.48 -16.32
N GLY A 275 4.01 -1.33 -15.29
CA GLY A 275 3.96 -2.78 -15.46
C GLY A 275 2.65 -3.26 -16.05
N ILE A 276 1.51 -2.76 -15.58
CA ILE A 276 0.19 -3.07 -16.13
C ILE A 276 0.11 -2.58 -17.58
N ASP A 277 0.52 -1.35 -17.86
CA ASP A 277 0.46 -0.78 -19.20
C ASP A 277 1.31 -1.57 -20.19
N ALA A 278 2.53 -1.96 -19.83
CA ALA A 278 3.38 -2.80 -20.66
C ALA A 278 2.71 -4.13 -20.99
N VAL A 279 2.16 -4.82 -19.99
CA VAL A 279 1.46 -6.10 -20.19
C VAL A 279 0.23 -5.93 -21.09
N MET A 280 -0.57 -4.88 -20.88
CA MET A 280 -1.76 -4.60 -21.68
C MET A 280 -1.42 -4.25 -23.12
N ASN A 281 -0.27 -3.62 -23.36
CA ASN A 281 0.24 -3.33 -24.71
C ASN A 281 0.91 -4.55 -25.38
N GLY A 282 1.10 -5.66 -24.64
CA GLY A 282 1.84 -6.83 -25.12
C GLY A 282 3.35 -6.61 -25.18
N GLU A 283 3.86 -5.67 -24.42
CA GLU A 283 5.28 -5.33 -24.30
C GLU A 283 5.94 -6.10 -23.15
N PRO A 284 7.23 -6.39 -23.24
CA PRO A 284 7.96 -6.96 -22.12
C PRO A 284 8.03 -5.96 -20.97
N LEU A 285 8.00 -6.47 -19.74
CA LEU A 285 8.19 -5.65 -18.53
C LEU A 285 9.55 -4.96 -18.58
N PRO A 286 9.63 -3.61 -18.58
CA PRO A 286 10.91 -2.92 -18.59
C PRO A 286 11.69 -3.16 -17.29
N GLN A 287 13.00 -3.40 -17.37
CA GLN A 287 13.83 -3.69 -16.19
C GLN A 287 13.75 -2.58 -15.12
N TRP A 288 13.71 -1.31 -15.55
CA TRP A 288 13.62 -0.19 -14.61
C TRP A 288 12.36 -0.24 -13.72
N VAL A 289 11.27 -0.86 -14.20
CA VAL A 289 10.03 -1.04 -13.41
C VAL A 289 10.27 -2.00 -12.24
N VAL A 290 11.01 -3.08 -12.48
CA VAL A 290 11.44 -4.00 -11.41
C VAL A 290 12.39 -3.29 -10.45
N ASP A 291 13.38 -2.57 -10.98
CA ASP A 291 14.39 -1.84 -10.19
C ASP A 291 13.74 -0.76 -9.28
N GLU A 292 12.57 -0.21 -9.68
CA GLU A 292 11.85 0.78 -8.85
C GLU A 292 11.38 0.19 -7.53
N THR A 293 10.97 -1.07 -7.51
CA THR A 293 10.51 -1.72 -6.28
C THR A 293 11.64 -1.92 -5.26
N GLU A 294 12.90 -1.91 -5.70
CA GLU A 294 14.09 -2.00 -4.84
C GLU A 294 14.53 -0.64 -4.28
N LYS A 295 13.98 0.48 -4.80
CA LYS A 295 14.37 1.84 -4.38
C LYS A 295 13.58 2.37 -3.18
N ILE A 296 12.77 1.56 -2.58
CA ILE A 296 12.02 1.85 -1.36
C ILE A 296 12.58 1.07 -0.17
N SER A 297 12.14 1.41 1.04
CA SER A 297 12.45 0.60 2.23
C SER A 297 11.55 -0.62 2.29
N HIS A 298 12.13 -1.80 2.12
CA HIS A 298 11.42 -3.09 2.09
C HIS A 298 12.25 -4.19 2.78
N ARG A 299 11.62 -5.32 3.09
CA ARG A 299 12.29 -6.56 3.45
C ARG A 299 12.55 -7.38 2.19
N ALA A 300 13.35 -8.43 2.28
CA ALA A 300 13.53 -9.34 1.15
C ALA A 300 12.17 -9.73 0.57
N TYR A 301 12.06 -9.68 -0.74
CA TYR A 301 10.81 -9.98 -1.43
C TYR A 301 10.52 -11.47 -1.57
N SER A 302 9.27 -11.79 -1.69
CA SER A 302 8.72 -13.09 -2.05
C SER A 302 7.45 -12.91 -2.86
N THR A 303 7.00 -13.98 -3.49
CA THR A 303 5.70 -14.03 -4.18
C THR A 303 4.53 -14.33 -3.22
N GLY A 304 4.74 -14.26 -1.89
CA GLY A 304 3.72 -14.73 -0.95
C GLY A 304 3.42 -16.22 -1.16
N PHE A 305 2.15 -16.58 -1.08
CA PHE A 305 1.68 -17.95 -1.30
C PHE A 305 1.30 -18.25 -2.77
N TYR A 306 1.40 -17.28 -3.68
CA TYR A 306 0.97 -17.45 -5.08
C TYR A 306 1.61 -18.63 -5.80
N SER A 307 2.82 -19.01 -5.42
CA SER A 307 3.52 -20.19 -5.96
C SER A 307 3.14 -21.52 -5.28
N GLY A 308 2.17 -21.53 -4.38
CA GLY A 308 1.75 -22.72 -3.61
C GLY A 308 2.66 -23.10 -2.45
N HIS A 309 3.62 -22.23 -2.10
CA HIS A 309 4.56 -22.45 -0.99
C HIS A 309 4.54 -21.27 -0.02
N GLU A 310 4.86 -21.54 1.24
CA GLU A 310 5.02 -20.46 2.23
C GLU A 310 6.13 -19.49 1.82
N PRO A 311 5.92 -18.15 2.01
CA PRO A 311 6.84 -17.11 1.55
C PRO A 311 8.20 -17.11 2.23
N GLY A 312 8.43 -17.98 3.21
CA GLY A 312 9.64 -18.02 4.02
C GLY A 312 9.78 -16.81 4.95
N GLN A 313 10.85 -16.81 5.72
CA GLN A 313 11.15 -15.76 6.70
C GLN A 313 12.43 -15.02 6.31
N THR A 314 12.57 -13.77 6.78
CA THR A 314 13.80 -12.99 6.67
C THR A 314 14.60 -13.15 7.96
N VAL A 315 15.79 -13.72 7.88
CA VAL A 315 16.63 -14.09 9.02
C VAL A 315 17.64 -13.00 9.41
N ASN A 316 17.54 -11.78 8.88
CA ASN A 316 18.51 -10.71 9.13
C ASN A 316 17.99 -9.70 10.15
N SER A 317 18.88 -9.18 10.98
CA SER A 317 18.77 -8.13 11.99
C SER A 317 17.73 -7.00 11.72
N GLY A 318 16.42 -7.26 11.88
CA GLY A 318 15.36 -6.30 11.56
C GLY A 318 15.07 -6.12 10.06
N GLY A 319 15.89 -6.62 9.19
CA GLY A 319 15.69 -7.00 7.81
C GLY A 319 15.23 -5.98 6.79
N TYR A 320 15.18 -4.67 7.11
CA TYR A 320 14.84 -3.65 6.11
C TYR A 320 16.06 -3.27 5.26
N ILE A 321 15.92 -3.49 3.95
CA ILE A 321 16.84 -2.98 2.93
C ILE A 321 16.50 -1.52 2.69
N ARG A 322 17.49 -0.62 2.81
CA ARG A 322 17.36 0.83 2.67
C ARG A 322 18.50 1.39 1.83
N GLY A 323 18.47 1.08 0.55
CA GLY A 323 19.51 1.54 -0.39
C GLY A 323 19.27 2.96 -0.95
N TRP A 324 18.09 3.55 -0.69
CA TRP A 324 17.68 4.84 -1.25
C TRP A 324 16.92 5.68 -0.24
N ASP A 325 17.16 7.01 -0.29
CA ASP A 325 16.41 8.00 0.48
C ASP A 325 15.71 9.00 -0.47
N ALA A 326 14.48 9.36 -0.15
CA ALA A 326 13.85 10.54 -0.74
C ALA A 326 14.57 11.78 -0.21
N ALA A 327 15.26 12.51 -1.06
CA ALA A 327 15.96 13.74 -0.71
C ALA A 327 15.01 14.94 -0.63
N ALA A 328 14.15 15.09 -1.64
CA ALA A 328 13.19 16.20 -1.72
C ALA A 328 11.96 15.82 -2.56
N VAL A 329 10.91 16.64 -2.44
CA VAL A 329 9.72 16.64 -3.30
C VAL A 329 9.66 17.98 -4.02
N CYS A 330 9.43 17.96 -5.33
CA CYS A 330 9.15 19.17 -6.09
C CYS A 330 7.74 19.69 -5.77
N THR A 331 7.65 20.94 -5.30
CA THR A 331 6.39 21.61 -4.94
C THR A 331 5.96 22.63 -5.97
N GLY A 332 6.66 22.72 -7.11
CA GLY A 332 6.35 23.59 -8.23
C GLY A 332 7.54 24.39 -8.73
N GLU A 333 7.26 25.44 -9.47
CA GLU A 333 8.24 26.39 -10.03
C GLU A 333 7.98 27.79 -9.49
N GLU A 334 9.04 28.50 -9.11
CA GLU A 334 8.96 29.87 -8.65
C GLU A 334 10.18 30.66 -9.15
N ASN A 335 9.97 31.83 -9.73
CA ASN A 335 11.02 32.69 -10.30
C ASN A 335 11.99 31.97 -11.26
N GLY A 336 11.48 31.01 -12.06
CA GLY A 336 12.29 30.24 -13.01
C GLY A 336 13.18 29.17 -12.38
N MET A 337 12.98 28.85 -11.09
CA MET A 337 13.67 27.78 -10.39
C MET A 337 12.66 26.74 -9.86
N MET A 338 13.10 25.49 -9.76
CA MET A 338 12.27 24.44 -9.16
C MET A 338 12.28 24.57 -7.64
N ARG A 339 11.09 24.71 -7.06
CA ARG A 339 10.88 24.75 -5.61
C ARG A 339 10.79 23.34 -5.06
N LEU A 340 11.66 23.02 -4.12
CA LEU A 340 11.77 21.71 -3.50
C LEU A 340 11.48 21.78 -1.99
N SER A 341 10.75 20.81 -1.47
CA SER A 341 10.62 20.59 -0.03
C SER A 341 11.54 19.42 0.38
N GLN A 342 12.50 19.71 1.22
CA GLN A 342 13.49 18.73 1.68
C GLN A 342 12.84 17.61 2.50
N ARG A 343 13.33 16.39 2.33
CA ARG A 343 12.91 15.20 3.12
C ARG A 343 14.08 14.55 3.85
N ASN A 344 15.24 14.48 3.20
CA ASN A 344 16.50 14.05 3.77
C ASN A 344 17.62 14.96 3.29
N ARG A 345 18.72 14.98 4.03
CA ARG A 345 19.88 15.84 3.68
C ARG A 345 20.43 15.47 2.31
N PHE A 346 20.65 16.48 1.48
CA PHE A 346 21.35 16.39 0.19
C PHE A 346 22.30 17.56 -0.02
N PHE A 347 23.19 17.45 -0.99
CA PHE A 347 24.30 18.38 -1.19
C PHE A 347 24.28 18.98 -2.60
N ARG A 348 24.85 20.16 -2.73
CA ARG A 348 25.22 20.74 -4.02
C ARG A 348 26.20 19.81 -4.73
N GLY A 349 26.02 19.65 -6.05
CA GLY A 349 26.84 18.75 -6.87
C GLY A 349 26.48 17.27 -6.76
N GLU A 350 25.58 16.89 -5.84
CA GLU A 350 25.09 15.51 -5.74
C GLU A 350 24.22 15.14 -6.95
N THR A 351 24.39 13.92 -7.48
CA THR A 351 23.50 13.39 -8.51
C THR A 351 22.35 12.65 -7.85
N VAL A 352 21.12 13.05 -8.18
CA VAL A 352 19.88 12.46 -7.72
C VAL A 352 19.17 11.75 -8.86
N SER A 353 18.43 10.69 -8.54
CA SER A 353 17.46 10.11 -9.46
C SER A 353 16.13 10.82 -9.27
N VAL A 354 15.55 11.34 -10.35
CA VAL A 354 14.25 12.03 -10.33
C VAL A 354 13.17 11.05 -10.77
N LEU A 355 12.15 10.87 -9.93
CA LEU A 355 10.94 10.11 -10.21
C LEU A 355 9.80 11.10 -10.44
N GLU A 356 9.37 11.26 -11.67
CA GLU A 356 8.22 12.09 -12.06
C GLU A 356 6.97 11.25 -12.31
N PRO A 357 5.78 11.79 -12.04
CA PRO A 357 4.53 11.12 -12.39
C PRO A 357 4.44 10.75 -13.87
N GLY A 358 4.27 9.44 -14.16
CA GLY A 358 4.08 8.92 -15.51
C GLY A 358 5.33 8.89 -16.39
N GLU A 359 6.52 9.13 -15.85
CA GLU A 359 7.77 9.16 -16.61
C GLU A 359 8.74 8.06 -16.16
N VAL A 360 9.66 7.72 -17.07
CA VAL A 360 10.84 6.91 -16.74
C VAL A 360 11.78 7.74 -15.88
N PRO A 361 12.25 7.22 -14.73
CA PRO A 361 13.19 7.95 -13.89
C PRO A 361 14.49 8.31 -14.61
N TYR A 362 15.07 9.46 -14.26
CA TYR A 362 16.31 9.95 -14.85
C TYR A 362 17.21 10.58 -13.79
N ASP A 363 18.49 10.71 -14.10
CA ASP A 363 19.48 11.32 -13.21
C ASP A 363 19.60 12.83 -13.47
N LEU A 364 19.76 13.60 -12.38
CA LEU A 364 19.95 15.05 -12.40
C LEU A 364 21.04 15.44 -11.38
N THR A 365 21.99 16.27 -11.79
CA THR A 365 22.99 16.83 -10.88
C THR A 365 22.49 18.16 -10.30
N LEU A 366 22.51 18.28 -8.97
CA LEU A 366 22.07 19.47 -8.21
C LEU A 366 23.18 20.53 -8.22
N SER A 367 23.45 21.15 -9.37
CA SER A 367 24.59 22.04 -9.57
C SER A 367 24.48 23.36 -8.79
N GLU A 368 23.29 23.94 -8.73
CA GLU A 368 23.04 25.21 -8.04
C GLU A 368 21.78 25.09 -7.19
N ILE A 369 21.94 25.16 -5.86
CA ILE A 369 20.84 25.15 -4.90
C ILE A 369 20.89 26.38 -4.00
N TYR A 370 19.70 26.89 -3.63
CA TYR A 370 19.54 28.13 -2.88
C TYR A 370 18.54 27.93 -1.72
N ASN A 371 18.71 28.71 -0.65
CA ASN A 371 17.74 28.78 0.46
C ASN A 371 16.55 29.70 0.12
N GLU A 372 15.65 29.93 1.09
CA GLU A 372 14.47 30.80 0.93
C GLU A 372 14.86 32.28 0.72
N ASP A 373 16.03 32.73 1.17
CA ASP A 373 16.57 34.06 0.98
C ASP A 373 17.33 34.21 -0.35
N MET A 374 17.27 33.21 -1.23
CA MET A 374 18.00 33.14 -2.49
C MET A 374 19.52 33.17 -2.35
N GLU A 375 20.04 32.75 -1.21
CA GLU A 375 21.46 32.59 -0.99
C GLU A 375 21.91 31.17 -1.42
N PRO A 376 23.05 31.05 -2.16
CA PRO A 376 23.55 29.74 -2.54
C PRO A 376 23.98 28.94 -1.29
N ILE A 377 23.61 27.66 -1.26
CA ILE A 377 23.92 26.76 -0.15
C ILE A 377 24.66 25.52 -0.63
N GLU A 378 25.51 24.95 0.23
CA GLU A 378 26.27 23.73 -0.04
C GLU A 378 25.46 22.46 0.33
N SER A 379 24.46 22.57 1.20
CA SER A 379 23.60 21.45 1.56
C SER A 379 22.24 21.91 2.07
N ALA A 380 21.25 21.02 2.01
CA ALA A 380 19.91 21.16 2.59
C ALA A 380 19.79 20.31 3.86
N PRO A 381 20.21 20.80 5.04
CA PRO A 381 20.35 19.98 6.24
C PRO A 381 19.06 19.82 7.06
N HIS A 382 18.08 20.73 6.92
CA HIS A 382 16.92 20.79 7.80
C HIS A 382 15.69 20.16 7.16
N ALA A 383 15.00 19.31 7.92
CA ALA A 383 13.76 18.68 7.47
C ALA A 383 12.71 19.72 7.05
N THR A 384 12.06 19.48 5.92
CA THR A 384 10.99 20.33 5.34
C THR A 384 11.40 21.72 4.89
N MET A 385 12.71 22.09 4.96
CA MET A 385 13.14 23.39 4.43
C MET A 385 12.83 23.50 2.94
N THR A 386 12.49 24.70 2.50
CA THR A 386 12.35 25.04 1.09
C THR A 386 13.75 25.22 0.49
N VAL A 387 13.96 24.62 -0.67
CA VAL A 387 15.19 24.75 -1.47
C VAL A 387 14.81 25.07 -2.90
N TYR A 388 15.48 26.03 -3.50
CA TYR A 388 15.34 26.36 -4.91
C TYR A 388 16.49 25.73 -5.70
N LEU A 389 16.14 24.98 -6.73
CA LEU A 389 17.07 24.35 -7.66
C LEU A 389 17.03 25.08 -8.99
N LYS A 390 18.16 25.61 -9.42
CA LYS A 390 18.32 26.13 -10.78
C LYS A 390 18.68 25.00 -11.72
N THR A 391 17.83 24.75 -12.69
CA THR A 391 17.99 23.70 -13.71
C THR A 391 17.28 24.11 -15.01
N ASP A 392 17.83 23.71 -16.14
CA ASP A 392 17.19 23.92 -17.44
C ASP A 392 16.04 22.95 -17.70
N ARG A 393 15.95 21.87 -16.92
CA ARG A 393 14.86 20.89 -17.01
C ARG A 393 13.73 21.24 -16.05
N LYS A 394 12.55 21.40 -16.60
CA LYS A 394 11.34 21.56 -15.79
C LYS A 394 10.98 20.22 -15.14
N ILE A 395 10.86 20.22 -13.82
CA ILE A 395 10.47 19.05 -13.01
C ILE A 395 8.99 19.17 -12.66
N LYS A 396 8.23 18.11 -12.89
CA LYS A 396 6.80 18.08 -12.54
C LYS A 396 6.59 18.22 -11.02
N GLU A 397 5.54 18.94 -10.65
CA GLU A 397 5.12 18.99 -9.25
C GLU A 397 4.79 17.58 -8.73
N SER A 398 5.10 17.30 -7.47
CA SER A 398 5.08 15.98 -6.80
C SER A 398 6.15 14.99 -7.27
N ALA A 399 7.09 15.39 -8.12
CA ALA A 399 8.26 14.58 -8.42
C ALA A 399 9.12 14.39 -7.16
N PHE A 400 9.64 13.18 -6.97
CA PHE A 400 10.59 12.86 -5.90
C PHE A 400 12.03 12.87 -6.45
N LEU A 401 12.89 13.65 -5.78
CA LEU A 401 14.33 13.59 -5.94
C LEU A 401 14.86 12.61 -4.89
N ARG A 402 15.63 11.65 -5.29
CA ARG A 402 16.11 10.58 -4.40
C ARG A 402 17.59 10.30 -4.61
N VAL A 403 18.27 9.92 -3.54
CA VAL A 403 19.70 9.63 -3.52
C VAL A 403 19.91 8.16 -3.16
N LYS A 404 20.89 7.55 -3.83
CA LYS A 404 21.38 6.22 -3.45
C LYS A 404 22.28 6.39 -2.22
N ARG A 405 22.01 5.61 -1.18
CA ARG A 405 22.89 5.50 -0.01
C ARG A 405 23.63 4.18 -0.08
N GLY A 406 24.91 4.22 0.20
CA GLY A 406 25.83 3.07 0.14
C GLY A 406 25.67 2.11 1.29
#